data_fe9244d9857b2d49436c0fbcc9d0013c
#
_entry.id   fe9244d9857b2d49436c0fbcc9d0013c
#
_cell.length_a   1.000
_cell.length_b   1.000
_cell.length_c   1.000
_cell.angle_alpha   90.00
_cell.angle_beta   90.00
_cell.angle_gamma   90.00
#
_symmetry.space_group_name_H-M   'P 1'
#
loop_
_entity.id
_entity.type
_entity.pdbx_description
1 polymer ?
#
loop_
_entity_poly.entity_id
_entity_poly.type
_entity_poly.pdbx_seq_one_letter_code
_entity_poly.pdbx_strand_id
1 'polypeptide(L)'
;MLRFSANLGFLWTELPLPAAIIAAAKTGFDAVECHWPFEVPSSEIMAALTATKLPMLGLNTRRGNVDAGDFGLAACVGREDEARRHIDEAVDYAAAIGAGSVHVMAGRTDGNVAAETAYCEALAYAGAAAARHDMTILIEPINQRDVANYHLSTVEAGVATIKEVGLGNIKLMFDCYHIQIMQGDLIRRIEANLDFIGHIQIAAVPDRAE
;
A
#
# COMPACT_ATOMS: atom_id res chain seq x y z
N MET A 1 -0.05 6.00 23.88
CA MET A 1 1.02 6.77 23.23
C MET A 1 0.93 6.47 21.75
N LEU A 2 1.03 7.49 20.88
CA LEU A 2 1.11 7.26 19.43
C LEU A 2 2.39 6.50 19.11
N ARG A 3 2.33 5.63 18.09
CA ARG A 3 3.47 4.88 17.56
C ARG A 3 3.65 5.24 16.09
N PHE A 4 4.89 5.33 15.65
CA PHE A 4 5.21 5.74 14.29
C PHE A 4 6.00 4.66 13.56
N SER A 5 5.62 4.41 12.31
CA SER A 5 6.40 3.60 11.37
C SER A 5 7.22 4.50 10.44
N ALA A 6 8.42 4.04 10.09
CA ALA A 6 9.20 4.65 9.03
C ALA A 6 8.82 4.06 7.68
N ASN A 7 8.45 4.90 6.71
CA ASN A 7 8.27 4.47 5.33
C ASN A 7 9.63 4.49 4.61
N LEU A 8 10.23 3.30 4.47
CA LEU A 8 11.55 3.12 3.86
C LEU A 8 11.56 3.28 2.33
N GLY A 9 10.40 3.55 1.74
CA GLY A 9 10.30 4.00 0.36
C GLY A 9 10.65 5.48 0.18
N PHE A 10 10.72 6.25 1.28
CA PHE A 10 11.05 7.68 1.31
C PHE A 10 12.22 8.00 2.22
N LEU A 11 12.37 7.29 3.34
CA LEU A 11 13.43 7.53 4.32
C LEU A 11 14.60 6.57 4.09
N TRP A 12 15.84 7.09 4.16
CA TRP A 12 17.09 6.32 3.95
C TRP A 12 17.14 5.57 2.61
N THR A 13 16.59 6.19 1.56
CA THR A 13 16.57 5.59 0.21
C THR A 13 17.96 5.37 -0.39
N GLU A 14 18.99 6.01 0.18
CA GLU A 14 20.40 5.81 -0.17
C GLU A 14 21.00 4.52 0.43
N LEU A 15 20.31 3.89 1.39
CA LEU A 15 20.77 2.66 2.03
C LEU A 15 20.10 1.41 1.43
N PRO A 16 20.79 0.25 1.42
CA PRO A 16 20.11 -1.03 1.21
C PRO A 16 19.02 -1.24 2.27
N LEU A 17 17.88 -1.85 1.89
CA LEU A 17 16.71 -1.99 2.76
C LEU A 17 17.00 -2.58 4.15
N PRO A 18 17.85 -3.65 4.32
CA PRO A 18 18.21 -4.12 5.66
C PRO A 18 18.92 -3.07 6.52
N ALA A 19 19.75 -2.22 5.89
CA ALA A 19 20.43 -1.14 6.60
C ALA A 19 19.46 0.01 6.98
N ALA A 20 18.49 0.31 6.11
CA ALA A 20 17.44 1.30 6.39
C ALA A 20 16.55 0.85 7.59
N ILE A 21 16.22 -0.44 7.71
CA ILE A 21 15.53 -1.00 8.88
C ILE A 21 16.34 -0.74 10.16
N ILE A 22 17.65 -0.98 10.12
CA ILE A 22 18.52 -0.73 11.28
C ILE A 22 18.58 0.77 11.61
N ALA A 23 18.62 1.65 10.61
CA ALA A 23 18.60 3.09 10.79
C ALA A 23 17.29 3.56 11.45
N ALA A 24 16.14 3.06 11.01
CA ALA A 24 14.84 3.34 11.60
C ALA A 24 14.78 2.95 13.09
N ALA A 25 15.29 1.76 13.44
CA ALA A 25 15.37 1.32 14.82
C ALA A 25 16.24 2.24 15.69
N LYS A 26 17.41 2.65 15.18
CA LYS A 26 18.32 3.58 15.90
C LYS A 26 17.71 4.96 16.12
N THR A 27 16.84 5.40 15.24
CA THR A 27 16.14 6.69 15.32
C THR A 27 14.92 6.65 16.24
N GLY A 28 14.48 5.45 16.64
CA GLY A 28 13.40 5.26 17.62
C GLY A 28 12.01 5.08 17.01
N PHE A 29 11.91 4.70 15.74
CA PHE A 29 10.64 4.28 15.16
C PHE A 29 10.15 2.97 15.79
N ASP A 30 8.82 2.82 15.87
CA ASP A 30 8.16 1.65 16.46
C ASP A 30 7.93 0.51 15.44
N ALA A 31 7.98 0.83 14.15
CA ALA A 31 7.73 -0.08 13.04
C ALA A 31 8.37 0.45 11.75
N VAL A 32 8.33 -0.36 10.71
CA VAL A 32 8.74 0.03 9.34
C VAL A 32 7.71 -0.44 8.32
N GLU A 33 7.68 0.22 7.18
CA GLU A 33 7.01 -0.22 5.95
C GLU A 33 7.93 0.03 4.75
N CYS A 34 7.74 -0.65 3.65
CA CYS A 34 8.55 -0.47 2.45
C CYS A 34 7.70 -0.56 1.18
N HIS A 35 8.25 -0.18 0.03
CA HIS A 35 7.49 -0.21 -1.21
C HIS A 35 7.64 -1.55 -1.94
N TRP A 36 8.77 -1.79 -2.61
CA TRP A 36 8.97 -2.93 -3.54
C TRP A 36 10.25 -3.70 -3.18
N PRO A 37 10.23 -4.56 -2.16
CA PRO A 37 11.43 -5.20 -1.63
C PRO A 37 11.91 -6.43 -2.43
N PHE A 38 11.27 -6.78 -3.53
CA PHE A 38 11.37 -8.09 -4.20
C PHE A 38 12.77 -8.46 -4.73
N GLU A 39 13.66 -7.48 -4.90
CA GLU A 39 15.05 -7.71 -5.31
C GLU A 39 15.96 -8.06 -4.13
N VAL A 40 15.47 -7.94 -2.90
CA VAL A 40 16.21 -8.28 -1.68
C VAL A 40 15.74 -9.64 -1.17
N PRO A 41 16.63 -10.60 -0.88
CA PRO A 41 16.24 -11.87 -0.28
C PRO A 41 15.44 -11.67 1.02
N SER A 42 14.28 -12.31 1.13
CA SER A 42 13.44 -12.21 2.32
C SER A 42 14.16 -12.56 3.63
N SER A 43 15.13 -13.48 3.56
CA SER A 43 15.99 -13.85 4.70
C SER A 43 16.83 -12.70 5.24
N GLU A 44 17.30 -11.78 4.38
CA GLU A 44 18.07 -10.60 4.80
C GLU A 44 17.16 -9.59 5.52
N ILE A 45 15.95 -9.39 5.01
CA ILE A 45 14.94 -8.54 5.65
C ILE A 45 14.55 -9.12 7.01
N MET A 46 14.25 -10.43 7.08
CA MET A 46 13.93 -11.12 8.34
C MET A 46 15.06 -11.01 9.36
N ALA A 47 16.31 -11.13 8.94
CA ALA A 47 17.45 -10.96 9.85
C ALA A 47 17.51 -9.54 10.44
N ALA A 48 17.28 -8.50 9.63
CA ALA A 48 17.25 -7.12 10.08
C ALA A 48 16.06 -6.84 11.02
N LEU A 49 14.85 -7.30 10.67
CA LEU A 49 13.65 -7.18 11.51
C LEU A 49 13.83 -7.89 12.86
N THR A 50 14.39 -9.10 12.85
CA THR A 50 14.68 -9.88 14.07
C THR A 50 15.69 -9.16 14.97
N ALA A 51 16.76 -8.64 14.39
CA ALA A 51 17.82 -7.93 15.13
C ALA A 51 17.31 -6.61 15.75
N THR A 52 16.40 -5.92 15.07
CA THR A 52 15.85 -4.63 15.53
C THR A 52 14.58 -4.79 16.35
N LYS A 53 13.89 -5.92 16.23
CA LYS A 53 12.55 -6.19 16.80
C LYS A 53 11.47 -5.24 16.25
N LEU A 54 11.72 -4.59 15.11
CA LEU A 54 10.70 -3.78 14.44
C LEU A 54 9.76 -4.68 13.63
N PRO A 55 8.43 -4.53 13.74
CA PRO A 55 7.50 -5.17 12.81
C PRO A 55 7.55 -4.47 11.44
N MET A 56 7.41 -5.25 10.36
CA MET A 56 7.09 -4.76 9.02
C MET A 56 5.58 -4.60 8.91
N LEU A 57 5.08 -3.39 8.70
CA LEU A 57 3.64 -3.14 8.61
C LEU A 57 3.08 -3.53 7.24
N GLY A 58 3.81 -3.25 6.16
CA GLY A 58 3.33 -3.56 4.82
C GLY A 58 4.34 -3.32 3.72
N LEU A 59 3.95 -3.76 2.54
CA LEU A 59 4.66 -3.53 1.27
C LEU A 59 3.65 -3.40 0.12
N ASN A 60 4.11 -2.95 -1.06
CA ASN A 60 3.26 -2.74 -2.22
C ASN A 60 3.39 -3.88 -3.23
N THR A 61 2.32 -4.16 -3.99
CA THR A 61 2.44 -4.95 -5.25
C THR A 61 3.33 -4.21 -6.25
N ARG A 62 3.96 -4.93 -7.20
CA ARG A 62 4.77 -4.29 -8.25
C ARG A 62 3.96 -3.28 -9.04
N ARG A 63 4.63 -2.22 -9.50
CA ARG A 63 4.03 -1.18 -10.35
C ARG A 63 3.72 -1.64 -11.77
N GLY A 64 4.31 -2.72 -12.24
CA GLY A 64 4.32 -3.10 -13.64
C GLY A 64 5.51 -2.52 -14.38
N ASN A 65 5.37 -2.30 -15.69
CA ASN A 65 6.39 -1.69 -16.54
C ASN A 65 6.36 -0.15 -16.37
N VAL A 66 7.20 0.37 -15.47
CA VAL A 66 7.28 1.80 -15.15
C VAL A 66 7.69 2.64 -16.35
N ASP A 67 8.56 2.12 -17.22
CA ASP A 67 9.01 2.83 -18.44
C ASP A 67 7.87 2.98 -19.46
N ALA A 68 6.90 2.07 -19.43
CA ALA A 68 5.66 2.17 -20.20
C ALA A 68 4.58 3.02 -19.52
N GLY A 69 4.84 3.55 -18.32
CA GLY A 69 3.93 4.40 -17.56
C GLY A 69 3.05 3.67 -16.56
N ASP A 70 3.27 2.38 -16.29
CA ASP A 70 2.51 1.65 -15.29
C ASP A 70 2.75 2.22 -13.87
N PHE A 71 1.69 2.17 -13.04
CA PHE A 71 1.75 2.53 -11.64
C PHE A 71 0.80 1.65 -10.80
N GLY A 72 0.94 0.32 -10.96
CA GLY A 72 0.01 -0.70 -10.49
C GLY A 72 -0.80 -1.28 -11.66
N LEU A 73 -1.44 -2.42 -11.46
CA LEU A 73 -2.12 -3.15 -12.52
C LEU A 73 -3.51 -3.65 -12.15
N ALA A 74 -3.92 -3.53 -10.88
CA ALA A 74 -5.10 -4.24 -10.39
C ALA A 74 -6.41 -3.80 -11.06
N ALA A 75 -6.50 -2.56 -11.57
CA ALA A 75 -7.64 -2.06 -12.33
C ALA A 75 -7.43 -2.06 -13.85
N CYS A 76 -6.29 -2.56 -14.35
CA CYS A 76 -5.92 -2.49 -15.75
C CYS A 76 -6.56 -3.63 -16.53
N VAL A 77 -7.64 -3.36 -17.28
CA VAL A 77 -8.36 -4.32 -18.12
C VAL A 77 -7.42 -4.97 -19.13
N GLY A 78 -7.48 -6.31 -19.24
CA GLY A 78 -6.62 -7.11 -20.11
C GLY A 78 -5.25 -7.46 -19.50
N ARG A 79 -4.99 -7.04 -18.24
CA ARG A 79 -3.76 -7.34 -17.50
C ARG A 79 -4.04 -8.13 -16.21
N GLU A 80 -5.19 -8.79 -16.11
CA GLU A 80 -5.68 -9.46 -14.89
C GLU A 80 -4.72 -10.57 -14.42
N ASP A 81 -4.20 -11.37 -15.34
CA ASP A 81 -3.25 -12.44 -15.01
C ASP A 81 -1.90 -11.90 -14.51
N GLU A 82 -1.47 -10.76 -15.03
CA GLU A 82 -0.25 -10.09 -14.56
C GLU A 82 -0.47 -9.49 -13.18
N ALA A 83 -1.61 -8.84 -12.96
CA ALA A 83 -2.00 -8.31 -11.66
C ALA A 83 -2.03 -9.41 -10.59
N ARG A 84 -2.61 -10.58 -10.91
CA ARG A 84 -2.63 -11.74 -10.00
C ARG A 84 -1.22 -12.23 -9.65
N ARG A 85 -0.32 -12.35 -10.64
CA ARG A 85 1.08 -12.72 -10.35
C ARG A 85 1.77 -11.73 -9.42
N HIS A 86 1.53 -10.41 -9.59
CA HIS A 86 2.08 -9.39 -8.70
C HIS A 86 1.46 -9.46 -7.29
N ILE A 87 0.18 -9.82 -7.19
CA ILE A 87 -0.47 -10.05 -5.89
C ILE A 87 0.12 -11.27 -5.20
N ASP A 88 0.27 -12.40 -5.90
CA ASP A 88 0.84 -13.63 -5.34
C ASP A 88 2.26 -13.38 -4.85
N GLU A 89 3.12 -12.76 -5.68
CA GLU A 89 4.49 -12.41 -5.30
C GLU A 89 4.53 -11.54 -4.04
N ALA A 90 3.66 -10.52 -3.96
CA ALA A 90 3.63 -9.60 -2.83
C ALA A 90 3.11 -10.30 -1.55
N VAL A 91 2.08 -11.13 -1.64
CA VAL A 91 1.53 -11.88 -0.51
C VAL A 91 2.54 -12.91 0.00
N ASP A 92 3.17 -13.67 -0.90
CA ASP A 92 4.18 -14.67 -0.54
C ASP A 92 5.41 -14.01 0.11
N TYR A 93 5.87 -12.88 -0.45
CA TYR A 93 6.99 -12.15 0.13
C TYR A 93 6.62 -11.56 1.49
N ALA A 94 5.45 -10.95 1.63
CA ALA A 94 4.93 -10.41 2.88
C ALA A 94 4.83 -11.50 3.96
N ALA A 95 4.32 -12.68 3.61
CA ALA A 95 4.27 -13.83 4.50
C ALA A 95 5.68 -14.27 4.94
N ALA A 96 6.64 -14.32 4.02
CA ALA A 96 8.02 -14.72 4.31
C ALA A 96 8.74 -13.76 5.27
N ILE A 97 8.35 -12.48 5.31
CA ILE A 97 8.96 -11.47 6.20
C ILE A 97 8.07 -11.10 7.39
N GLY A 98 6.90 -11.73 7.53
CA GLY A 98 5.96 -11.45 8.62
C GLY A 98 5.33 -10.06 8.55
N ALA A 99 5.12 -9.51 7.34
CA ALA A 99 4.44 -8.24 7.15
C ALA A 99 2.93 -8.38 7.40
N GLY A 100 2.31 -7.34 7.99
CA GLY A 100 0.89 -7.35 8.36
C GLY A 100 -0.06 -6.99 7.22
N SER A 101 0.43 -6.39 6.14
CA SER A 101 -0.42 -5.95 5.02
C SER A 101 0.29 -5.90 3.68
N VAL A 102 -0.52 -5.89 2.61
CA VAL A 102 -0.08 -5.65 1.24
C VAL A 102 -0.94 -4.56 0.62
N HIS A 103 -0.33 -3.48 0.13
CA HIS A 103 -1.00 -2.47 -0.68
C HIS A 103 -1.11 -2.97 -2.12
N VAL A 104 -2.34 -3.15 -2.60
CA VAL A 104 -2.64 -3.54 -3.98
C VAL A 104 -2.82 -2.28 -4.82
N MET A 105 -1.80 -1.98 -5.61
CA MET A 105 -1.77 -0.77 -6.44
C MET A 105 -2.75 -0.88 -7.61
N ALA A 106 -3.71 0.05 -7.67
CA ALA A 106 -4.79 0.03 -8.65
C ALA A 106 -4.31 0.17 -10.11
N GLY A 107 -3.40 1.10 -10.35
CA GLY A 107 -2.92 1.41 -11.69
C GLY A 107 -3.61 2.63 -12.30
N ARG A 108 -3.22 2.96 -13.55
CA ARG A 108 -3.79 4.08 -14.32
C ARG A 108 -4.85 3.56 -15.27
N THR A 109 -6.02 4.19 -15.28
CA THR A 109 -7.16 3.79 -16.12
C THR A 109 -7.97 5.01 -16.56
N ASP A 110 -8.93 4.79 -17.43
CA ASP A 110 -9.93 5.80 -17.81
C ASP A 110 -11.09 5.91 -16.81
N GLY A 111 -11.05 5.20 -15.69
CA GLY A 111 -12.09 5.25 -14.65
C GLY A 111 -13.44 4.69 -15.08
N ASN A 112 -13.48 3.82 -16.10
CA ASN A 112 -14.71 3.23 -16.60
C ASN A 112 -15.16 2.01 -15.77
N VAL A 113 -16.39 1.56 -16.01
CA VAL A 113 -17.00 0.42 -15.27
C VAL A 113 -16.17 -0.87 -15.41
N ALA A 114 -15.55 -1.11 -16.57
CA ALA A 114 -14.74 -2.31 -16.77
C ALA A 114 -13.48 -2.30 -15.89
N ALA A 115 -12.85 -1.13 -15.72
CA ALA A 115 -11.70 -0.98 -14.84
C ALA A 115 -12.08 -1.18 -13.36
N GLU A 116 -13.25 -0.65 -12.92
CA GLU A 116 -13.75 -0.88 -11.57
C GLU A 116 -14.06 -2.36 -11.32
N THR A 117 -14.68 -3.04 -12.29
CA THR A 117 -14.93 -4.48 -12.21
C THR A 117 -13.62 -5.26 -12.07
N ALA A 118 -12.63 -4.97 -12.92
CA ALA A 118 -11.31 -5.62 -12.85
C ALA A 118 -10.64 -5.37 -11.49
N TYR A 119 -10.77 -4.14 -10.94
CA TYR A 119 -10.23 -3.80 -9.64
C TYR A 119 -10.89 -4.59 -8.51
N CYS A 120 -12.22 -4.65 -8.48
CA CYS A 120 -12.96 -5.44 -7.49
C CYS A 120 -12.59 -6.93 -7.55
N GLU A 121 -12.45 -7.50 -8.75
CA GLU A 121 -12.03 -8.90 -8.94
C GLU A 121 -10.60 -9.14 -8.45
N ALA A 122 -9.66 -8.24 -8.77
CA ALA A 122 -8.28 -8.31 -8.28
C ALA A 122 -8.21 -8.22 -6.76
N LEU A 123 -9.00 -7.33 -6.15
CA LEU A 123 -9.07 -7.18 -4.69
C LEU A 123 -9.72 -8.38 -4.01
N ALA A 124 -10.76 -8.97 -4.59
CA ALA A 124 -11.35 -10.20 -4.08
C ALA A 124 -10.33 -11.35 -4.08
N TYR A 125 -9.56 -11.48 -5.16
CA TYR A 125 -8.46 -12.43 -5.26
C TYR A 125 -7.39 -12.17 -4.20
N ALA A 126 -6.93 -10.92 -4.08
CA ALA A 126 -5.91 -10.52 -3.11
C ALA A 126 -6.36 -10.75 -1.67
N GLY A 127 -7.62 -10.40 -1.34
CA GLY A 127 -8.19 -10.61 -0.02
C GLY A 127 -8.24 -12.09 0.37
N ALA A 128 -8.62 -12.97 -0.57
CA ALA A 128 -8.61 -14.42 -0.35
C ALA A 128 -7.20 -14.99 -0.18
N ALA A 129 -6.21 -14.49 -0.94
CA ALA A 129 -4.81 -14.87 -0.81
C ALA A 129 -4.24 -14.43 0.56
N ALA A 130 -4.44 -13.17 0.94
CA ALA A 130 -3.96 -12.58 2.19
C ALA A 130 -4.59 -13.19 3.44
N ALA A 131 -5.86 -13.59 3.38
CA ALA A 131 -6.58 -14.21 4.50
C ALA A 131 -5.91 -15.52 5.01
N ARG A 132 -5.18 -16.21 4.15
CA ARG A 132 -4.44 -17.43 4.53
C ARG A 132 -3.27 -17.16 5.48
N HIS A 133 -2.88 -15.89 5.59
CA HIS A 133 -1.74 -15.41 6.38
C HIS A 133 -2.14 -14.37 7.42
N ASP A 134 -3.45 -14.20 7.69
CA ASP A 134 -4.00 -13.17 8.59
C ASP A 134 -3.59 -11.73 8.20
N MET A 135 -3.34 -11.50 6.91
CA MET A 135 -2.94 -10.19 6.38
C MET A 135 -4.11 -9.34 5.90
N THR A 136 -3.93 -8.04 6.00
CA THR A 136 -4.83 -7.02 5.45
C THR A 136 -4.38 -6.62 4.05
N ILE A 137 -5.32 -6.49 3.12
CA ILE A 137 -5.10 -5.81 1.85
C ILE A 137 -5.43 -4.33 2.04
N LEU A 138 -4.51 -3.49 1.62
CA LEU A 138 -4.68 -2.04 1.64
C LEU A 138 -4.92 -1.52 0.23
N ILE A 139 -5.80 -0.52 0.11
CA ILE A 139 -6.03 0.26 -1.10
C ILE A 139 -5.87 1.74 -0.78
N GLU A 140 -5.22 2.48 -1.66
CA GLU A 140 -4.82 3.85 -1.40
C GLU A 140 -5.41 4.82 -2.43
N PRO A 141 -6.17 5.83 -1.98
CA PRO A 141 -6.52 6.98 -2.81
C PRO A 141 -5.28 7.85 -3.08
N ILE A 142 -4.78 7.82 -4.31
CA ILE A 142 -3.60 8.59 -4.73
C ILE A 142 -4.03 9.85 -5.49
N ASN A 143 -3.39 10.99 -5.21
CA ASN A 143 -3.74 12.26 -5.82
C ASN A 143 -3.40 12.32 -7.31
N GLN A 144 -4.28 12.97 -8.07
CA GLN A 144 -4.18 13.11 -9.53
C GLN A 144 -3.10 14.12 -9.98
N ARG A 145 -2.59 14.94 -9.06
CA ARG A 145 -1.49 15.88 -9.35
C ARG A 145 -0.18 15.12 -9.55
N ASP A 146 0.11 14.14 -8.70
CA ASP A 146 1.36 13.38 -8.74
C ASP A 146 1.23 12.17 -9.67
N VAL A 147 0.06 11.52 -9.69
CA VAL A 147 -0.20 10.34 -10.53
C VAL A 147 -1.49 10.54 -11.31
N ALA A 148 -1.38 11.20 -12.47
CA ALA A 148 -2.53 11.42 -13.35
C ALA A 148 -3.18 10.09 -13.76
N ASN A 149 -4.51 10.06 -13.82
CA ASN A 149 -5.33 8.90 -14.19
C ASN A 149 -5.15 7.68 -13.27
N TYR A 150 -4.63 7.86 -12.04
CA TYR A 150 -4.66 6.77 -11.07
C TYR A 150 -6.11 6.40 -10.76
N HIS A 151 -6.44 5.11 -10.84
CA HIS A 151 -7.82 4.64 -10.81
C HIS A 151 -8.56 5.04 -9.52
N LEU A 152 -7.92 4.88 -8.36
CA LEU A 152 -8.50 5.22 -7.06
C LEU A 152 -7.93 6.55 -6.54
N SER A 153 -8.75 7.60 -6.44
CA SER A 153 -8.27 8.95 -6.08
C SER A 153 -9.04 9.65 -4.96
N THR A 154 -10.11 9.05 -4.42
CA THR A 154 -10.91 9.61 -3.31
C THR A 154 -11.22 8.58 -2.25
N VAL A 155 -11.41 9.05 -1.01
CA VAL A 155 -11.80 8.19 0.13
C VAL A 155 -13.14 7.51 -0.13
N GLU A 156 -14.10 8.26 -0.66
CA GLU A 156 -15.45 7.75 -0.93
C GLU A 156 -15.45 6.63 -1.98
N ALA A 157 -14.64 6.78 -3.03
CA ALA A 157 -14.47 5.71 -4.03
C ALA A 157 -13.87 4.45 -3.38
N GLY A 158 -12.80 4.61 -2.58
CA GLY A 158 -12.20 3.48 -1.87
C GLY A 158 -13.15 2.76 -0.92
N VAL A 159 -13.97 3.52 -0.19
CA VAL A 159 -15.02 2.93 0.68
C VAL A 159 -16.08 2.20 -0.15
N ALA A 160 -16.47 2.75 -1.31
CA ALA A 160 -17.42 2.10 -2.20
C ALA A 160 -16.86 0.76 -2.73
N THR A 161 -15.62 0.76 -3.21
CA THR A 161 -14.91 -0.45 -3.66
C THR A 161 -14.79 -1.51 -2.54
N ILE A 162 -14.42 -1.11 -1.31
CA ILE A 162 -14.37 -2.04 -0.15
C ILE A 162 -15.74 -2.69 0.11
N LYS A 163 -16.80 -1.88 0.07
CA LYS A 163 -18.17 -2.39 0.28
C LYS A 163 -18.62 -3.32 -0.83
N GLU A 164 -18.29 -3.02 -2.08
CA GLU A 164 -18.61 -3.85 -3.24
C GLU A 164 -17.91 -5.21 -3.16
N VAL A 165 -16.62 -5.23 -2.82
CA VAL A 165 -15.86 -6.49 -2.64
C VAL A 165 -16.35 -7.28 -1.43
N GLY A 166 -16.77 -6.62 -0.35
CA GLY A 166 -17.42 -7.22 0.81
C GLY A 166 -16.54 -8.10 1.69
N LEU A 167 -15.21 -8.02 1.58
CA LEU A 167 -14.26 -8.78 2.41
C LEU A 167 -13.76 -7.93 3.59
N GLY A 168 -13.78 -8.50 4.80
CA GLY A 168 -13.42 -7.79 6.03
C GLY A 168 -11.94 -7.42 6.16
N ASN A 169 -11.07 -8.08 5.39
CA ASN A 169 -9.62 -7.85 5.38
C ASN A 169 -9.14 -6.90 4.26
N ILE A 170 -10.04 -6.16 3.61
CA ILE A 170 -9.69 -5.07 2.71
C ILE A 170 -9.97 -3.75 3.41
N LYS A 171 -8.95 -2.88 3.48
CA LYS A 171 -9.01 -1.61 4.19
C LYS A 171 -8.38 -0.48 3.40
N LEU A 172 -8.68 0.76 3.78
CA LEU A 172 -8.03 1.95 3.25
C LEU A 172 -6.63 2.13 3.87
N MET A 173 -5.65 2.44 3.04
CA MET A 173 -4.47 3.21 3.40
C MET A 173 -4.85 4.68 3.27
N PHE A 174 -4.98 5.37 4.40
CA PHE A 174 -5.34 6.78 4.46
C PHE A 174 -4.07 7.62 4.50
N ASP A 175 -3.53 7.98 3.32
CA ASP A 175 -2.40 8.90 3.24
C ASP A 175 -2.89 10.35 3.30
N CYS A 176 -2.58 11.02 4.42
CA CYS A 176 -2.98 12.41 4.66
C CYS A 176 -2.49 13.36 3.56
N TYR A 177 -1.31 13.12 2.98
CA TYR A 177 -0.78 13.93 1.87
C TYR A 177 -1.66 13.86 0.62
N HIS A 178 -1.98 12.65 0.17
CA HIS A 178 -2.81 12.46 -1.02
C HIS A 178 -4.23 13.01 -0.82
N ILE A 179 -4.82 12.69 0.33
CA ILE A 179 -6.20 13.11 0.64
C ILE A 179 -6.28 14.62 0.83
N GLN A 180 -5.29 15.26 1.47
CA GLN A 180 -5.27 16.71 1.62
C GLN A 180 -5.25 17.43 0.28
N ILE A 181 -4.49 16.92 -0.70
CA ILE A 181 -4.42 17.50 -2.05
C ILE A 181 -5.76 17.37 -2.79
N MET A 182 -6.39 16.19 -2.70
CA MET A 182 -7.60 15.89 -3.46
C MET A 182 -8.88 16.44 -2.82
N GLN A 183 -8.98 16.39 -1.49
CA GLN A 183 -10.25 16.52 -0.81
C GLN A 183 -10.21 17.44 0.42
N GLY A 184 -9.08 17.52 1.13
CA GLY A 184 -8.97 18.23 2.40
C GLY A 184 -9.81 17.63 3.53
N ASP A 185 -10.03 18.41 4.60
CA ASP A 185 -10.89 18.07 5.75
C ASP A 185 -10.55 16.71 6.39
N LEU A 186 -9.25 16.47 6.61
CA LEU A 186 -8.70 15.17 7.02
C LEU A 186 -9.37 14.60 8.27
N ILE A 187 -9.57 15.44 9.32
CA ILE A 187 -10.09 14.98 10.61
C ILE A 187 -11.49 14.39 10.45
N ARG A 188 -12.39 15.12 9.78
CA ARG A 188 -13.77 14.64 9.57
C ARG A 188 -13.80 13.39 8.68
N ARG A 189 -12.90 13.31 7.68
CA ARG A 189 -12.80 12.12 6.82
C ARG A 189 -12.29 10.91 7.58
N ILE A 190 -11.33 11.07 8.48
CA ILE A 190 -10.88 9.99 9.38
C ILE A 190 -12.03 9.55 10.27
N GLU A 191 -12.67 10.49 10.98
CA GLU A 191 -13.79 10.17 11.89
C GLU A 191 -14.95 9.44 11.18
N ALA A 192 -15.30 9.88 9.97
CA ALA A 192 -16.40 9.29 9.19
C ALA A 192 -16.07 7.89 8.61
N ASN A 193 -14.80 7.54 8.50
CA ASN A 193 -14.36 6.32 7.81
C ASN A 193 -13.47 5.40 8.66
N LEU A 194 -13.44 5.58 9.98
CA LEU A 194 -12.59 4.80 10.90
C LEU A 194 -12.71 3.29 10.69
N ASP A 195 -13.91 2.77 10.48
CA ASP A 195 -14.17 1.34 10.29
C ASP A 195 -13.53 0.77 9.01
N PHE A 196 -13.24 1.63 8.04
CA PHE A 196 -12.62 1.25 6.75
C PHE A 196 -11.11 1.48 6.73
N ILE A 197 -10.56 2.30 7.63
CA ILE A 197 -9.13 2.63 7.65
C ILE A 197 -8.35 1.49 8.33
N GLY A 198 -7.34 0.95 7.62
CA GLY A 198 -6.42 -0.06 8.12
C GLY A 198 -5.03 0.50 8.42
N HIS A 199 -4.64 1.59 7.75
CA HIS A 199 -3.35 2.23 7.90
C HIS A 199 -3.44 3.72 7.63
N ILE A 200 -2.67 4.53 8.37
CA ILE A 200 -2.60 5.99 8.15
C ILE A 200 -1.15 6.35 7.84
N GLN A 201 -0.94 7.10 6.76
CA GLN A 201 0.34 7.71 6.44
C GLN A 201 0.24 9.23 6.56
N ILE A 202 1.32 9.86 6.96
CA ILE A 202 1.41 11.30 7.14
C ILE A 202 2.62 11.87 6.39
N ALA A 203 2.38 12.94 5.66
CA ALA A 203 3.41 13.82 5.12
C ALA A 203 2.79 15.20 4.85
N ALA A 204 3.61 16.24 4.83
CA ALA A 204 3.14 17.60 4.64
C ALA A 204 2.84 17.93 3.17
N VAL A 205 1.86 18.80 2.94
CA VAL A 205 1.58 19.42 1.63
C VAL A 205 2.22 20.81 1.62
N PRO A 206 2.84 21.26 0.52
CA PRO A 206 2.83 20.65 -0.82
C PRO A 206 3.98 19.68 -1.13
N ASP A 207 5.04 19.66 -0.36
CA ASP A 207 6.34 19.12 -0.77
C ASP A 207 6.56 17.64 -0.33
N ARG A 208 5.54 17.02 0.28
CA ARG A 208 5.59 15.67 0.85
C ARG A 208 6.72 15.50 1.88
N ALA A 209 7.14 16.61 2.48
CA ALA A 209 8.12 16.64 3.58
C ALA A 209 7.43 16.48 4.95
N GLU A 210 8.22 16.46 6.00
CA GLU A 210 7.73 16.49 7.40
C GLU A 210 7.48 17.91 7.91
#